data_bd9998d21150bb31e6e960986d0d75ec
#
_entry.id   bd9998d21150bb31e6e960986d0d75ec
#
_cell.length_a   1.000
_cell.length_b   1.000
_cell.length_c   1.000
_cell.angle_alpha   90.00
_cell.angle_beta   90.00
_cell.angle_gamma   90.00
#
_symmetry.space_group_name_H-M   'P 1'
#
loop_
_entity.id
_entity.type
_entity.pdbx_description
1 polymer ?
#
loop_
_entity_poly.entity_id
_entity_poly.type
_entity_poly.pdbx_seq_one_letter_code
_entity_poly.pdbx_strand_id
1 'polypeptide(L)'
;RTSSSAASDVYKRQLSNSEAHYLSTGPEIWEQMGGRIDHFVVGVGTGGTISGVGRFLKEKNNKIKIWGIDSFGSIFKKYHETGEFDKNEIYPYLTEGIGEDILPENVDFKIIDHFEKVTDENAAIYARRLAKKEGILAGYSCGAAIAGLHQLKSNFKKNENVVVLLHDSGTRYIGKVYNDEWMKKQGFKLD
;
A
#
# COMPACT_ATOMS: atom_id res chain seq x y z
N ARG A 1 17.79 -8.82 -17.86
CA ARG A 1 17.38 -8.44 -16.47
C ARG A 1 17.83 -7.06 -16.02
N THR A 2 18.58 -6.31 -16.84
CA THR A 2 19.19 -5.02 -16.42
C THR A 2 18.35 -3.78 -16.75
N SER A 3 17.41 -3.83 -17.68
CA SER A 3 16.63 -2.65 -18.07
C SER A 3 15.45 -2.35 -17.14
N SER A 4 14.84 -3.35 -16.51
CA SER A 4 13.72 -3.18 -15.59
C SER A 4 14.17 -2.65 -14.22
N SER A 5 15.34 -3.07 -13.72
CA SER A 5 15.88 -2.59 -12.45
C SER A 5 16.33 -1.12 -12.53
N ALA A 6 17.00 -0.72 -13.63
CA ALA A 6 17.48 0.65 -13.81
C ALA A 6 16.31 1.66 -13.89
N ALA A 7 15.23 1.32 -14.60
CA ALA A 7 14.04 2.17 -14.64
C ALA A 7 13.38 2.29 -13.27
N SER A 8 13.25 1.18 -12.53
CA SER A 8 12.75 1.18 -11.16
C SER A 8 13.60 2.04 -10.23
N ASP A 9 14.93 1.97 -10.33
CA ASP A 9 15.85 2.75 -9.50
C ASP A 9 15.77 4.26 -9.79
N VAL A 10 15.52 4.66 -11.05
CA VAL A 10 15.29 6.06 -11.40
C VAL A 10 13.98 6.56 -10.78
N TYR A 11 12.90 5.79 -10.84
CA TYR A 11 11.62 6.15 -10.23
C TYR A 11 11.69 6.25 -8.69
N LYS A 12 12.51 5.43 -8.06
CA LYS A 12 12.71 5.45 -6.60
C LYS A 12 13.38 6.73 -6.10
N ARG A 13 14.09 7.46 -6.98
CA ARG A 13 14.83 8.69 -6.66
C ARG A 13 14.19 9.99 -7.15
N GLN A 14 13.11 9.91 -7.93
CA GLN A 14 12.49 11.10 -8.51
C GLN A 14 11.41 11.68 -7.61
N LEU A 15 11.71 12.80 -6.95
CA LEU A 15 10.75 13.63 -6.19
C LEU A 15 9.53 14.04 -7.03
N SER A 16 9.66 14.10 -8.36
CA SER A 16 8.55 14.30 -9.30
C SER A 16 7.42 13.25 -9.17
N ASN A 17 7.72 12.05 -8.69
CA ASN A 17 6.72 11.02 -8.43
C ASN A 17 5.75 11.46 -7.30
N SER A 18 6.29 11.87 -6.16
CA SER A 18 5.46 12.38 -5.06
C SER A 18 4.76 13.70 -5.42
N GLU A 19 5.42 14.57 -6.18
CA GLU A 19 4.85 15.82 -6.65
C GLU A 19 3.66 15.61 -7.59
N ALA A 20 3.72 14.64 -8.50
CA ALA A 20 2.59 14.28 -9.37
C ALA A 20 1.36 13.88 -8.55
N HIS A 21 1.52 13.04 -7.53
CA HIS A 21 0.43 12.65 -6.64
C HIS A 21 -0.09 13.80 -5.76
N TYR A 22 0.80 14.71 -5.35
CA TYR A 22 0.41 15.90 -4.61
C TYR A 22 -0.45 16.85 -5.48
N LEU A 23 -0.08 17.04 -6.75
CA LEU A 23 -0.76 17.96 -7.65
C LEU A 23 -2.04 17.39 -8.30
N SER A 24 -2.20 16.06 -8.33
CA SER A 24 -3.33 15.41 -9.00
C SER A 24 -4.13 14.49 -8.09
N THR A 25 -3.56 13.37 -7.65
CA THR A 25 -4.27 12.31 -6.92
C THR A 25 -4.83 12.80 -5.58
N GLY A 26 -4.05 13.58 -4.84
CA GLY A 26 -4.49 14.16 -3.56
C GLY A 26 -5.69 15.09 -3.70
N PRO A 27 -5.63 16.10 -4.59
CA PRO A 27 -6.75 16.96 -4.89
C PRO A 27 -8.00 16.21 -5.37
N GLU A 28 -7.84 15.24 -6.27
CA GLU A 28 -8.95 14.44 -6.80
C GLU A 28 -9.66 13.65 -5.70
N ILE A 29 -8.92 12.94 -4.84
CA ILE A 29 -9.48 12.23 -3.69
C ILE A 29 -10.21 13.20 -2.76
N TRP A 30 -9.61 14.34 -2.45
CA TRP A 30 -10.21 15.35 -1.58
C TRP A 30 -11.54 15.89 -2.13
N GLU A 31 -11.59 16.19 -3.42
CA GLU A 31 -12.79 16.70 -4.10
C GLU A 31 -13.89 15.63 -4.13
N GLN A 32 -13.58 14.41 -4.55
CA GLN A 32 -14.53 13.30 -4.60
C GLN A 32 -15.13 12.97 -3.24
N MET A 33 -14.36 13.11 -2.18
CA MET A 33 -14.82 12.91 -0.80
C MET A 33 -15.52 14.14 -0.19
N GLY A 34 -15.59 15.26 -0.92
CA GLY A 34 -16.14 16.52 -0.40
C GLY A 34 -15.41 16.98 0.84
N GLY A 35 -14.10 16.75 0.94
CA GLY A 35 -13.26 17.11 2.08
C GLY A 35 -13.48 16.28 3.35
N ARG A 36 -14.26 15.22 3.32
CA ARG A 36 -14.61 14.39 4.47
C ARG A 36 -13.75 13.12 4.51
N ILE A 37 -12.52 13.25 4.95
CA ILE A 37 -11.55 12.17 5.07
C ILE A 37 -10.97 12.21 6.48
N ASP A 38 -11.02 11.11 7.21
CA ASP A 38 -10.39 10.95 8.51
C ASP A 38 -9.13 10.08 8.41
N HIS A 39 -9.15 9.09 7.51
CA HIS A 39 -8.04 8.16 7.33
C HIS A 39 -7.77 7.91 5.83
N PHE A 40 -6.49 7.85 5.47
CA PHE A 40 -6.02 7.42 4.15
C PHE A 40 -5.12 6.20 4.31
N VAL A 41 -5.49 5.08 3.66
CA VAL A 41 -4.79 3.79 3.72
C VAL A 41 -4.26 3.44 2.33
N VAL A 42 -2.99 3.13 2.22
CA VAL A 42 -2.35 2.84 0.93
C VAL A 42 -1.16 1.90 1.07
N GLY A 43 -0.99 0.97 0.14
CA GLY A 43 0.22 0.16 0.03
C GLY A 43 1.43 1.00 -0.36
N VAL A 44 2.59 0.72 0.23
CA VAL A 44 3.79 1.52 0.04
C VAL A 44 4.87 0.71 -0.67
N GLY A 45 5.23 1.14 -1.88
CA GLY A 45 6.43 0.70 -2.60
C GLY A 45 7.40 1.87 -2.72
N THR A 46 7.49 2.53 -3.88
CA THR A 46 8.40 3.68 -4.09
C THR A 46 8.10 4.90 -3.22
N GLY A 47 6.93 4.96 -2.57
CA GLY A 47 6.55 6.02 -1.65
C GLY A 47 5.90 7.26 -2.28
N GLY A 48 5.90 7.37 -3.62
CA GLY A 48 5.37 8.56 -4.29
C GLY A 48 3.92 8.86 -3.94
N THR A 49 3.06 7.84 -3.97
CA THR A 49 1.63 8.01 -3.69
C THR A 49 1.37 8.42 -2.25
N ILE A 50 1.90 7.66 -1.27
CA ILE A 50 1.65 7.96 0.15
C ILE A 50 2.18 9.32 0.55
N SER A 51 3.37 9.69 0.05
CA SER A 51 3.99 10.97 0.36
C SER A 51 3.27 12.14 -0.30
N GLY A 52 2.95 12.03 -1.61
CA GLY A 52 2.27 13.10 -2.34
C GLY A 52 0.84 13.33 -1.82
N VAL A 53 0.03 12.27 -1.77
CA VAL A 53 -1.34 12.36 -1.25
C VAL A 53 -1.35 12.72 0.22
N GLY A 54 -0.50 12.09 1.03
CA GLY A 54 -0.41 12.33 2.47
C GLY A 54 -0.07 13.77 2.80
N ARG A 55 0.92 14.37 2.11
CA ARG A 55 1.28 15.79 2.24
C ARG A 55 0.08 16.68 1.92
N PHE A 56 -0.57 16.47 0.78
CA PHE A 56 -1.73 17.24 0.39
C PHE A 56 -2.87 17.16 1.42
N LEU A 57 -3.21 15.95 1.88
CA LEU A 57 -4.28 15.74 2.84
C LEU A 57 -3.96 16.36 4.21
N LYS A 58 -2.72 16.23 4.69
CA LYS A 58 -2.26 16.85 5.96
C LYS A 58 -2.29 18.38 5.89
N GLU A 59 -2.02 19.00 4.75
CA GLU A 59 -2.16 20.44 4.55
C GLU A 59 -3.63 20.89 4.59
N LYS A 60 -4.56 20.06 4.09
CA LYS A 60 -5.99 20.35 4.19
C LYS A 60 -6.52 20.18 5.60
N ASN A 61 -6.11 19.11 6.28
CA ASN A 61 -6.48 18.80 7.66
C ASN A 61 -5.41 17.93 8.31
N ASN A 62 -4.62 18.49 9.20
CA ASN A 62 -3.52 17.79 9.87
C ASN A 62 -3.95 16.64 10.80
N LYS A 63 -5.27 16.51 11.09
CA LYS A 63 -5.82 15.40 11.87
C LYS A 63 -6.01 14.13 11.05
N ILE A 64 -6.03 14.22 9.72
CA ILE A 64 -6.14 13.04 8.85
C ILE A 64 -4.98 12.09 9.14
N LYS A 65 -5.29 10.82 9.35
CA LYS A 65 -4.30 9.77 9.63
C LYS A 65 -3.88 9.07 8.35
N ILE A 66 -2.57 8.97 8.15
CA ILE A 66 -1.95 8.35 6.97
C ILE A 66 -1.38 6.98 7.37
N TRP A 67 -1.90 5.91 6.77
CA TRP A 67 -1.58 4.53 7.09
C TRP A 67 -0.88 3.88 5.90
N GLY A 68 0.39 3.51 6.08
CA GLY A 68 1.15 2.74 5.09
C GLY A 68 0.93 1.24 5.28
N ILE A 69 0.63 0.53 4.20
CA ILE A 69 0.60 -0.93 4.23
C ILE A 69 1.88 -1.47 3.62
N ASP A 70 2.55 -2.30 4.39
CA ASP A 70 3.86 -2.88 4.13
C ASP A 70 3.77 -4.40 4.02
N SER A 71 4.77 -5.04 3.43
CA SER A 71 4.87 -6.49 3.35
C SER A 71 5.86 -7.03 4.40
N PHE A 72 5.61 -8.23 4.90
CA PHE A 72 6.68 -8.97 5.57
C PHE A 72 7.81 -9.23 4.57
N GLY A 73 9.04 -8.98 4.98
CA GLY A 73 10.22 -8.98 4.10
C GLY A 73 10.65 -7.59 3.63
N SER A 74 9.91 -6.54 4.04
CA SER A 74 10.23 -5.13 3.80
C SER A 74 10.67 -4.43 5.08
N ILE A 75 11.43 -3.34 4.93
CA ILE A 75 12.04 -2.61 6.04
C ILE A 75 11.19 -1.45 6.57
N PHE A 76 10.11 -1.04 5.88
CA PHE A 76 9.45 0.24 6.16
C PHE A 76 8.89 0.36 7.57
N LYS A 77 8.14 -0.64 8.05
CA LYS A 77 7.55 -0.60 9.39
C LYS A 77 8.64 -0.47 10.46
N LYS A 78 9.66 -1.31 10.41
CA LYS A 78 10.77 -1.28 11.37
C LYS A 78 11.49 0.07 11.37
N TYR A 79 11.82 0.57 10.17
CA TYR A 79 12.48 1.86 10.03
C TYR A 79 11.61 3.02 10.55
N HIS A 80 10.32 3.02 10.25
CA HIS A 80 9.40 4.04 10.73
C HIS A 80 9.30 4.08 12.27
N GLU A 81 9.29 2.91 12.90
CA GLU A 81 9.15 2.80 14.36
C GLU A 81 10.45 3.11 15.12
N THR A 82 11.61 2.79 14.54
CA THR A 82 12.89 2.82 15.26
C THR A 82 13.93 3.77 14.67
N GLY A 83 13.80 4.17 13.41
CA GLY A 83 14.82 4.89 12.65
C GLY A 83 16.00 4.01 12.20
N GLU A 84 15.96 2.71 12.48
CA GLU A 84 17.04 1.78 12.16
C GLU A 84 16.76 1.00 10.86
N PHE A 85 17.76 0.94 9.98
CA PHE A 85 17.76 0.09 8.82
C PHE A 85 18.20 -1.32 9.21
N ASP A 86 17.23 -2.21 9.45
CA ASP A 86 17.51 -3.58 9.87
C ASP A 86 17.46 -4.55 8.66
N LYS A 87 18.63 -5.05 8.25
CA LYS A 87 18.74 -6.02 7.16
C LYS A 87 18.08 -7.36 7.44
N ASN A 88 17.83 -7.70 8.70
CA ASN A 88 17.14 -8.94 9.06
C ASN A 88 15.65 -8.92 8.72
N GLU A 89 15.07 -7.74 8.50
CA GLU A 89 13.71 -7.59 7.99
C GLU A 89 13.59 -7.96 6.50
N ILE A 90 14.72 -8.06 5.76
CA ILE A 90 14.75 -8.25 4.31
C ILE A 90 14.79 -9.73 3.96
N TYR A 91 13.70 -10.23 3.38
CA TYR A 91 13.59 -11.57 2.83
C TYR A 91 12.53 -11.63 1.71
N PRO A 92 12.56 -12.66 0.85
CA PRO A 92 11.64 -12.77 -0.28
C PRO A 92 10.18 -12.82 0.15
N TYR A 93 9.33 -12.09 -0.57
CA TYR A 93 7.88 -12.11 -0.47
C TYR A 93 7.25 -12.09 -1.88
N LEU A 94 5.95 -12.36 -1.98
CA LEU A 94 5.25 -12.57 -3.25
C LEU A 94 4.39 -11.36 -3.66
N THR A 95 4.00 -10.52 -2.71
CA THR A 95 3.13 -9.36 -2.99
C THR A 95 3.87 -8.32 -3.82
N GLU A 96 3.43 -8.14 -5.07
CA GLU A 96 4.06 -7.20 -6.00
C GLU A 96 3.59 -5.76 -5.72
N GLY A 97 4.49 -4.79 -5.86
CA GLY A 97 4.19 -3.36 -5.86
C GLY A 97 4.18 -2.67 -4.50
N ILE A 98 4.37 -3.41 -3.41
CA ILE A 98 4.56 -2.86 -2.06
C ILE A 98 5.76 -3.50 -1.39
N GLY A 99 6.28 -2.83 -0.37
CA GLY A 99 7.50 -3.25 0.33
C GLY A 99 8.77 -2.91 -0.44
N GLU A 100 9.86 -2.70 0.27
CA GLU A 100 11.19 -2.44 -0.29
C GLU A 100 12.28 -2.98 0.65
N ASP A 101 13.44 -3.24 0.06
CA ASP A 101 14.68 -3.61 0.74
C ASP A 101 15.67 -2.43 0.85
N ILE A 102 15.24 -1.26 0.41
CA ILE A 102 15.95 0.03 0.51
C ILE A 102 15.01 1.10 1.04
N LEU A 103 15.55 2.27 1.39
CA LEU A 103 14.76 3.47 1.72
C LEU A 103 14.65 4.37 0.49
N PRO A 104 13.52 4.36 -0.23
CA PRO A 104 13.32 5.27 -1.36
C PRO A 104 13.25 6.72 -0.89
N GLU A 105 13.88 7.64 -1.64
CA GLU A 105 13.88 9.08 -1.33
C GLU A 105 12.46 9.69 -1.38
N ASN A 106 11.54 9.07 -2.09
CA ASN A 106 10.15 9.52 -2.17
C ASN A 106 9.31 9.23 -0.93
N VAL A 107 9.76 8.36 -0.01
CA VAL A 107 9.00 8.08 1.22
C VAL A 107 9.28 9.15 2.26
N ASP A 108 8.29 10.00 2.50
CA ASP A 108 8.33 10.92 3.64
C ASP A 108 7.75 10.24 4.88
N PHE A 109 8.62 9.60 5.66
CA PHE A 109 8.23 8.90 6.88
C PHE A 109 7.61 9.83 7.95
N LYS A 110 7.82 11.13 7.88
CA LYS A 110 7.32 12.10 8.89
C LYS A 110 5.81 12.34 8.78
N ILE A 111 5.25 12.19 7.58
CA ILE A 111 3.81 12.38 7.38
C ILE A 111 2.99 11.11 7.61
N ILE A 112 3.66 9.95 7.66
CA ILE A 112 3.01 8.66 7.85
C ILE A 112 2.80 8.43 9.35
N ASP A 113 1.56 8.21 9.76
CA ASP A 113 1.24 8.01 11.18
C ASP A 113 1.54 6.58 11.63
N HIS A 114 1.42 5.58 10.74
CA HIS A 114 1.63 4.18 11.08
C HIS A 114 1.89 3.33 9.83
N PHE A 115 2.69 2.27 9.99
CA PHE A 115 2.82 1.18 9.03
C PHE A 115 2.25 -0.12 9.59
N GLU A 116 1.49 -0.84 8.76
CA GLU A 116 0.99 -2.17 9.09
C GLU A 116 1.53 -3.21 8.11
N LYS A 117 2.11 -4.30 8.63
CA LYS A 117 2.61 -5.41 7.79
C LYS A 117 1.51 -6.43 7.50
N VAL A 118 1.47 -6.88 6.26
CA VAL A 118 0.52 -7.89 5.77
C VAL A 118 1.29 -9.07 5.17
N THR A 119 0.85 -10.29 5.45
CA THR A 119 1.39 -11.50 4.85
C THR A 119 0.91 -11.68 3.41
N ASP A 120 1.70 -12.34 2.58
CA ASP A 120 1.32 -12.69 1.21
C ASP A 120 0.00 -13.46 1.15
N GLU A 121 -0.21 -14.41 2.05
CA GLU A 121 -1.47 -15.17 2.14
C GLU A 121 -2.67 -14.26 2.39
N ASN A 122 -2.58 -13.36 3.36
CA ASN A 122 -3.66 -12.41 3.65
C ASN A 122 -3.91 -11.47 2.49
N ALA A 123 -2.86 -10.96 1.85
CA ALA A 123 -3.01 -10.12 0.66
C ALA A 123 -3.77 -10.86 -0.45
N ALA A 124 -3.42 -12.13 -0.72
CA ALA A 124 -4.11 -12.95 -1.73
C ALA A 124 -5.58 -13.22 -1.36
N ILE A 125 -5.85 -13.61 -0.11
CA ILE A 125 -7.21 -13.88 0.38
C ILE A 125 -8.09 -12.62 0.28
N TYR A 126 -7.58 -11.46 0.70
CA TYR A 126 -8.38 -10.24 0.68
C TYR A 126 -8.59 -9.68 -0.72
N ALA A 127 -7.67 -9.91 -1.68
CA ALA A 127 -7.93 -9.60 -3.10
C ALA A 127 -9.12 -10.44 -3.63
N ARG A 128 -9.15 -11.75 -3.33
CA ARG A 128 -10.25 -12.64 -3.70
C ARG A 128 -11.57 -12.25 -3.03
N ARG A 129 -11.54 -11.93 -1.73
CA ARG A 129 -12.72 -11.46 -0.98
C ARG A 129 -13.29 -10.19 -1.54
N LEU A 130 -12.45 -9.24 -1.91
CA LEU A 130 -12.88 -7.98 -2.54
C LEU A 130 -13.61 -8.25 -3.86
N ALA A 131 -13.06 -9.12 -4.71
CA ALA A 131 -13.71 -9.52 -5.95
C ALA A 131 -15.04 -10.25 -5.70
N LYS A 132 -15.08 -11.17 -4.74
CA LYS A 132 -16.26 -11.99 -4.44
C LYS A 132 -17.40 -11.21 -3.79
N LYS A 133 -17.08 -10.28 -2.88
CA LYS A 133 -18.08 -9.58 -2.05
C LYS A 133 -18.50 -8.24 -2.63
N GLU A 134 -17.57 -7.53 -3.26
CA GLU A 134 -17.77 -6.15 -3.73
C GLU A 134 -17.78 -6.06 -5.27
N GLY A 135 -17.47 -7.15 -5.98
CA GLY A 135 -17.38 -7.15 -7.44
C GLY A 135 -16.15 -6.40 -7.98
N ILE A 136 -15.18 -6.08 -7.13
CA ILE A 136 -13.99 -5.30 -7.49
C ILE A 136 -12.81 -6.26 -7.74
N LEU A 137 -12.47 -6.47 -9.01
CA LEU A 137 -11.30 -7.26 -9.41
C LEU A 137 -10.04 -6.39 -9.34
N ALA A 138 -9.37 -6.41 -8.20
CA ALA A 138 -8.18 -5.59 -7.92
C ALA A 138 -6.91 -6.43 -7.80
N GLY A 139 -5.74 -5.78 -7.86
CA GLY A 139 -4.44 -6.45 -7.84
C GLY A 139 -4.02 -6.99 -6.47
N TYR A 140 -2.88 -7.65 -6.44
CA TYR A 140 -2.35 -8.31 -5.23
C TYR A 140 -2.07 -7.31 -4.10
N SER A 141 -1.42 -6.19 -4.40
CA SER A 141 -1.17 -5.11 -3.45
C SER A 141 -2.46 -4.43 -2.95
N CYS A 142 -3.52 -4.42 -3.76
CA CYS A 142 -4.84 -3.95 -3.32
C CYS A 142 -5.42 -4.88 -2.25
N GLY A 143 -5.25 -6.20 -2.42
CA GLY A 143 -5.59 -7.17 -1.40
C GLY A 143 -4.83 -6.93 -0.10
N ALA A 144 -3.54 -6.58 -0.18
CA ALA A 144 -2.76 -6.18 0.98
C ALA A 144 -3.32 -4.92 1.66
N ALA A 145 -3.70 -3.90 0.87
CA ALA A 145 -4.30 -2.67 1.42
C ALA A 145 -5.60 -2.97 2.18
N ILE A 146 -6.46 -3.84 1.64
CA ILE A 146 -7.71 -4.27 2.30
C ILE A 146 -7.43 -5.15 3.54
N ALA A 147 -6.44 -6.05 3.47
CA ALA A 147 -6.04 -6.87 4.62
C ALA A 147 -5.52 -6.00 5.77
N GLY A 148 -4.64 -5.04 5.46
CA GLY A 148 -4.14 -4.08 6.44
C GLY A 148 -5.25 -3.21 7.04
N LEU A 149 -6.17 -2.71 6.20
CA LEU A 149 -7.37 -2.01 6.67
C LEU A 149 -8.16 -2.86 7.68
N HIS A 150 -8.35 -4.15 7.39
CA HIS A 150 -9.05 -5.06 8.29
C HIS A 150 -8.28 -5.31 9.61
N GLN A 151 -6.95 -5.40 9.56
CA GLN A 151 -6.11 -5.53 10.76
C GLN A 151 -6.23 -4.27 11.64
N LEU A 152 -6.30 -3.10 11.01
CA LEU A 152 -6.39 -1.79 11.66
C LEU A 152 -7.81 -1.39 12.11
N LYS A 153 -8.83 -2.22 11.89
CA LYS A 153 -10.25 -1.86 12.08
C LYS A 153 -10.60 -1.27 13.47
N SER A 154 -9.87 -1.67 14.51
CA SER A 154 -10.07 -1.16 15.87
C SER A 154 -9.63 0.31 16.05
N ASN A 155 -8.86 0.85 15.10
CA ASN A 155 -8.40 2.23 15.10
C ASN A 155 -9.42 3.19 14.47
N PHE A 156 -10.45 2.66 13.80
CA PHE A 156 -11.44 3.46 13.09
C PHE A 156 -12.75 3.50 13.86
N LYS A 157 -13.33 4.69 14.03
CA LYS A 157 -14.63 4.87 14.65
C LYS A 157 -15.75 4.74 13.61
N LYS A 158 -16.96 4.41 14.07
CA LYS A 158 -18.12 4.16 13.19
C LYS A 158 -18.47 5.33 12.26
N ASN A 159 -18.16 6.56 12.65
CA ASN A 159 -18.52 7.77 11.90
C ASN A 159 -17.33 8.35 11.11
N GLU A 160 -16.20 7.68 11.07
CA GLU A 160 -15.01 8.13 10.34
C GLU A 160 -15.01 7.63 8.92
N ASN A 161 -14.54 8.46 8.00
CA ASN A 161 -14.39 8.13 6.60
C ASN A 161 -12.97 7.62 6.34
N VAL A 162 -12.86 6.38 5.90
CA VAL A 162 -11.59 5.73 5.57
C VAL A 162 -11.51 5.57 4.05
N VAL A 163 -10.54 6.23 3.44
CA VAL A 163 -10.22 6.06 2.02
C VAL A 163 -9.10 5.04 1.90
N VAL A 164 -9.33 4.00 1.12
CA VAL A 164 -8.30 3.02 0.75
C VAL A 164 -8.00 3.09 -0.74
N LEU A 165 -6.73 3.20 -1.11
CA LEU A 165 -6.32 3.23 -2.50
C LEU A 165 -6.13 1.80 -3.03
N LEU A 166 -6.78 1.50 -4.17
CA LEU A 166 -6.61 0.27 -4.93
C LEU A 166 -5.76 0.59 -6.17
N HIS A 167 -4.51 0.10 -6.18
CA HIS A 167 -3.47 0.58 -7.10
C HIS A 167 -3.63 0.11 -8.55
N ASP A 168 -4.10 -1.15 -8.76
CA ASP A 168 -4.16 -1.77 -10.08
C ASP A 168 -5.29 -2.78 -10.22
N SER A 169 -5.50 -3.24 -11.45
CA SER A 169 -6.50 -4.25 -11.78
C SER A 169 -6.00 -5.67 -11.50
N GLY A 170 -6.91 -6.54 -11.05
CA GLY A 170 -6.67 -7.95 -10.85
C GLY A 170 -6.43 -8.76 -12.13
N THR A 171 -6.65 -8.19 -13.31
CA THR A 171 -6.43 -8.87 -14.61
C THR A 171 -5.02 -9.40 -14.77
N ARG A 172 -4.01 -8.75 -14.19
CA ARG A 172 -2.60 -9.17 -14.18
C ARG A 172 -2.35 -10.40 -13.30
N TYR A 173 -3.30 -10.74 -12.42
CA TYR A 173 -3.16 -11.74 -11.37
C TYR A 173 -4.09 -12.94 -11.51
N ILE A 174 -4.77 -13.08 -12.67
CA ILE A 174 -5.67 -14.20 -12.95
C ILE A 174 -4.95 -15.56 -12.81
N GLY A 175 -3.70 -15.65 -13.27
CA GLY A 175 -2.87 -16.85 -13.13
C GLY A 175 -2.14 -16.98 -11.78
N LYS A 176 -2.36 -16.06 -10.85
CA LYS A 176 -1.76 -16.01 -9.51
C LYS A 176 -2.85 -16.06 -8.43
N VAL A 177 -3.09 -14.96 -7.75
CA VAL A 177 -4.01 -14.89 -6.59
C VAL A 177 -5.46 -15.30 -6.91
N TYR A 178 -5.89 -15.23 -8.17
CA TYR A 178 -7.20 -15.67 -8.62
C TYR A 178 -7.23 -17.11 -9.16
N ASN A 179 -6.10 -17.82 -9.12
CA ASN A 179 -5.98 -19.23 -9.55
C ASN A 179 -5.79 -20.14 -8.33
N ASP A 180 -6.71 -21.10 -8.14
CA ASP A 180 -6.70 -22.00 -6.98
C ASP A 180 -5.46 -22.90 -6.95
N GLU A 181 -4.98 -23.36 -8.12
CA GLU A 181 -3.77 -24.19 -8.18
C GLU A 181 -2.52 -23.40 -7.77
N TRP A 182 -2.44 -22.14 -8.17
CA TRP A 182 -1.36 -21.27 -7.73
C TRP A 182 -1.43 -21.04 -6.22
N MET A 183 -2.62 -20.74 -5.67
CA MET A 183 -2.82 -20.56 -4.23
C MET A 183 -2.36 -21.79 -3.44
N LYS A 184 -2.79 -22.99 -3.86
CA LYS A 184 -2.38 -24.26 -3.23
C LYS A 184 -0.87 -24.47 -3.33
N LYS A 185 -0.24 -24.16 -4.48
CA LYS A 185 1.21 -24.26 -4.68
C LYS A 185 2.00 -23.37 -3.73
N GLN A 186 1.46 -22.20 -3.37
CA GLN A 186 2.05 -21.32 -2.35
C GLN A 186 1.75 -21.77 -0.91
N GLY A 187 0.94 -22.79 -0.69
CA GLY A 187 0.47 -23.22 0.62
C GLY A 187 -0.60 -22.31 1.23
N PHE A 188 -1.23 -21.47 0.41
CA PHE A 188 -2.25 -20.52 0.86
C PHE A 188 -3.63 -21.18 0.94
N LYS A 189 -4.43 -20.74 1.90
CA LYS A 189 -5.82 -21.16 2.05
C LYS A 189 -6.67 -20.65 0.87
N LEU A 190 -7.61 -21.47 0.46
CA LEU A 190 -8.69 -21.04 -0.43
C LEU A 190 -9.83 -20.46 0.44
N ASP A 191 -10.40 -19.32 0.00
CA ASP A 191 -11.49 -18.62 0.69
C ASP A 191 -12.83 -18.85 -0.01
#